data_c24c4992586ca48612294776e1995dfb
#
_entry.id   c24c4992586ca48612294776e1995dfb
#
_cell.length_a   1.000
_cell.length_b   1.000
_cell.length_c   1.000
_cell.angle_alpha   90.00
_cell.angle_beta   90.00
_cell.angle_gamma   90.00
#
_symmetry.space_group_name_H-M   'P 1'
#
loop_
_entity.id
_entity.type
_entity.pdbx_description
1 polymer ?
#
loop_
_entity_poly.entity_id
_entity_poly.type
_entity_poly.pdbx_seq_one_letter_code
_entity_poly.pdbx_strand_id
1 'polypeptide(L)'
;GDVYKRQMLLDEPTTWLDISHQIDLLELLSELNREKGYTLAAVLHDLNQACRYASHLIALREGKIVAQGAPKEIVTAELIERIYGLRCMIIDDPVAGTPLVVPLGRTAPSTAMI
;
A
#
# COMPACT_ATOMS: atom_id res chain seq x y z
N GLY A 1 3.28 17.76 29.17
CA GLY A 1 2.84 16.45 29.52
C GLY A 1 3.13 15.47 28.43
N ASP A 2 3.37 14.27 28.81
CA ASP A 2 3.63 13.23 27.86
C ASP A 2 2.37 12.92 27.07
N VAL A 3 2.44 13.22 25.82
CA VAL A 3 1.39 12.82 24.92
C VAL A 3 1.70 11.40 24.48
N TYR A 4 1.02 10.44 25.05
CA TYR A 4 1.10 9.10 24.56
C TYR A 4 0.42 9.06 23.20
N LYS A 5 1.20 8.97 22.15
CA LYS A 5 0.64 8.73 20.83
C LYS A 5 0.00 7.36 20.83
N ARG A 6 -1.27 7.30 20.54
CA ARG A 6 -1.96 6.03 20.41
C ARG A 6 -1.43 5.32 19.19
N GLN A 7 -1.17 4.04 19.34
CA GLN A 7 -0.67 3.19 18.27
C GLN A 7 -1.67 2.08 18.02
N MET A 8 -1.87 1.78 16.76
CA MET A 8 -2.70 0.66 16.34
C MET A 8 -1.91 -0.19 15.37
N LEU A 9 -1.94 -1.49 15.58
CA LEU A 9 -1.34 -2.46 14.67
C LEU A 9 -2.47 -3.30 14.06
N LEU A 10 -2.56 -3.27 12.74
CA LEU A 10 -3.62 -3.93 12.00
C LEU A 10 -3.03 -4.96 11.05
N ASP A 11 -3.56 -6.17 11.08
CA ASP A 11 -3.12 -7.24 10.19
C ASP A 11 -4.20 -7.49 9.14
N GLU A 12 -3.89 -7.09 7.91
CA GLU A 12 -4.78 -7.25 6.76
C GLU A 12 -6.20 -6.78 7.03
N PRO A 13 -6.39 -5.51 7.45
CA PRO A 13 -7.70 -5.05 7.91
C PRO A 13 -8.76 -5.04 6.82
N THR A 14 -8.36 -5.14 5.54
CA THR A 14 -9.28 -5.06 4.41
C THR A 14 -9.61 -6.40 3.76
N THR A 15 -9.01 -7.51 4.22
CA THR A 15 -9.09 -8.81 3.53
C THR A 15 -10.51 -9.30 3.30
N TRP A 16 -11.42 -9.12 4.26
CA TRP A 16 -12.78 -9.65 4.20
C TRP A 16 -13.82 -8.61 3.78
N LEU A 17 -13.37 -7.45 3.33
CA LEU A 17 -14.26 -6.35 2.97
C LEU A 17 -14.39 -6.25 1.44
N ASP A 18 -15.55 -5.84 0.96
CA ASP A 18 -15.69 -5.46 -0.42
C ASP A 18 -14.96 -4.12 -0.66
N ILE A 19 -14.83 -3.72 -1.92
CA ILE A 19 -14.00 -2.57 -2.27
C ILE A 19 -14.52 -1.27 -1.65
N SER A 20 -15.81 -1.11 -1.55
CA SER A 20 -16.42 0.09 -0.94
C SER A 20 -16.07 0.19 0.54
N HIS A 21 -16.22 -0.89 1.27
CA HIS A 21 -15.90 -0.93 2.69
C HIS A 21 -14.39 -0.87 2.94
N GLN A 22 -13.58 -1.41 2.03
CA GLN A 22 -12.13 -1.26 2.10
C GLN A 22 -11.73 0.21 2.07
N ILE A 23 -12.28 0.96 1.13
CA ILE A 23 -11.98 2.38 1.00
C ILE A 23 -12.47 3.15 2.23
N ASP A 24 -13.67 2.86 2.71
CA ASP A 24 -14.19 3.50 3.92
C ASP A 24 -13.27 3.29 5.12
N LEU A 25 -12.78 2.07 5.30
CA LEU A 25 -11.86 1.76 6.40
C LEU A 25 -10.53 2.51 6.24
N LEU A 26 -9.95 2.50 5.04
CA LEU A 26 -8.68 3.18 4.79
C LEU A 26 -8.80 4.70 4.97
N GLU A 27 -9.91 5.28 4.55
CA GLU A 27 -10.18 6.70 4.77
C GLU A 27 -10.30 7.01 6.27
N LEU A 28 -10.98 6.16 7.04
CA LEU A 28 -11.08 6.30 8.48
C LEU A 28 -9.72 6.24 9.15
N LEU A 29 -8.90 5.27 8.78
CA LEU A 29 -7.55 5.13 9.35
C LEU A 29 -6.67 6.33 9.02
N SER A 30 -6.76 6.82 7.80
CA SER A 30 -6.04 8.02 7.37
C SER A 30 -6.46 9.25 8.17
N GLU A 31 -7.76 9.40 8.42
CA GLU A 31 -8.30 10.48 9.22
C GLU A 31 -7.82 10.42 10.68
N LEU A 32 -7.83 9.24 11.28
CA LEU A 32 -7.33 9.05 12.64
C LEU A 32 -5.85 9.41 12.75
N ASN A 33 -5.06 9.07 11.76
CA ASN A 33 -3.65 9.45 11.73
C ASN A 33 -3.48 10.96 11.59
N ARG A 34 -4.16 11.56 10.63
CA ARG A 34 -3.98 12.97 10.29
C ARG A 34 -4.56 13.90 11.34
N GLU A 35 -5.77 13.61 11.85
CA GLU A 35 -6.50 14.52 12.71
C GLU A 35 -6.35 14.22 14.20
N LYS A 36 -6.20 12.94 14.54
CA LYS A 36 -6.09 12.51 15.94
C LYS A 36 -4.68 12.20 16.38
N GLY A 37 -3.73 12.22 15.48
CA GLY A 37 -2.33 11.93 15.78
C GLY A 37 -2.04 10.48 16.15
N TYR A 38 -2.91 9.53 15.77
CA TYR A 38 -2.64 8.12 16.00
C TYR A 38 -1.54 7.64 15.06
N THR A 39 -0.63 6.86 15.59
CA THR A 39 0.32 6.13 14.77
C THR A 39 -0.30 4.80 14.39
N LEU A 40 -0.44 4.56 13.10
CA LEU A 40 -1.09 3.38 12.57
C LEU A 40 -0.10 2.57 11.75
N ALA A 41 -0.05 1.27 12.00
CA ALA A 41 0.70 0.34 11.19
C ALA A 41 -0.25 -0.75 10.70
N ALA A 42 -0.23 -1.02 9.42
CA ALA A 42 -1.11 -2.01 8.81
C ALA A 42 -0.34 -2.87 7.81
N VAL A 43 -0.67 -4.15 7.79
CA VAL A 43 -0.19 -5.06 6.76
C VAL A 43 -1.24 -5.06 5.65
N LEU A 44 -0.86 -4.59 4.48
CA LEU A 44 -1.75 -4.49 3.32
C LEU A 44 -1.15 -5.29 2.16
N HIS A 45 -2.00 -6.04 1.48
CA HIS A 45 -1.58 -6.80 0.30
C HIS A 45 -1.89 -6.09 -1.00
N ASP A 46 -2.80 -5.12 -0.99
CA ASP A 46 -3.04 -4.29 -2.15
C ASP A 46 -2.03 -3.15 -2.18
N LEU A 47 -1.04 -3.27 -3.04
CA LEU A 47 0.06 -2.32 -3.14
C LEU A 47 -0.42 -0.92 -3.53
N ASN A 48 -1.39 -0.83 -4.43
CA ASN A 48 -1.90 0.48 -4.86
C ASN A 48 -2.66 1.19 -3.75
N GLN A 49 -3.42 0.45 -2.93
CA GLN A 49 -4.03 1.02 -1.73
C GLN A 49 -2.97 1.46 -0.73
N ALA A 50 -1.93 0.66 -0.54
CA ALA A 50 -0.83 1.04 0.35
C ALA A 50 -0.16 2.33 -0.11
N CYS A 51 0.10 2.47 -1.41
CA CYS A 51 0.69 3.69 -1.96
C CYS A 51 -0.21 4.91 -1.78
N ARG A 52 -1.51 4.73 -1.86
CA ARG A 52 -2.46 5.84 -1.74
C ARG A 52 -2.61 6.33 -0.31
N TYR A 53 -2.61 5.43 0.67
CA TYR A 53 -2.97 5.76 2.04
C TYR A 53 -1.81 5.78 3.03
N ALA A 54 -0.70 5.13 2.75
CA ALA A 54 0.44 5.10 3.65
C ALA A 54 1.35 6.29 3.43
N SER A 55 1.83 6.87 4.52
CA SER A 55 2.87 7.90 4.47
C SER A 55 4.26 7.29 4.40
N HIS A 56 4.41 6.07 4.91
CA HIS A 56 5.68 5.36 4.95
C HIS A 56 5.40 3.88 4.69
N LEU A 57 6.12 3.31 3.72
CA LEU A 57 6.03 1.90 3.38
C LEU A 57 7.27 1.16 3.86
N ILE A 58 7.07 -0.05 4.32
CA ILE A 58 8.16 -0.96 4.63
C ILE A 58 7.94 -2.22 3.80
N ALA A 59 8.88 -2.48 2.89
CA ALA A 59 8.82 -3.64 2.02
C ALA A 59 9.65 -4.76 2.61
N LEU A 60 9.02 -5.92 2.80
CA LEU A 60 9.65 -7.09 3.38
C LEU A 60 9.77 -8.21 2.36
N ARG A 61 10.89 -8.90 2.39
CA ARG A 61 11.09 -10.13 1.63
C ARG A 61 11.92 -11.10 2.46
N GLU A 62 11.41 -12.32 2.60
CA GLU A 62 12.09 -13.38 3.36
C GLU A 62 12.49 -12.93 4.77
N GLY A 63 11.58 -12.19 5.44
CA GLY A 63 11.80 -11.73 6.81
C GLY A 63 12.75 -10.55 6.93
N LYS A 64 13.18 -9.97 5.81
CA LYS A 64 14.11 -8.83 5.82
C LYS A 64 13.50 -7.62 5.18
N ILE A 65 13.85 -6.45 5.72
CA ILE A 65 13.48 -5.18 5.11
C ILE A 65 14.36 -4.97 3.88
N VAL A 66 13.73 -4.84 2.70
CA VAL A 66 14.47 -4.59 1.46
C VAL A 66 14.38 -3.14 1.02
N ALA A 67 13.37 -2.40 1.47
CA ALA A 67 13.23 -0.98 1.22
C ALA A 67 12.25 -0.38 2.21
N GLN A 68 12.41 0.89 2.51
CA GLN A 68 11.43 1.65 3.28
C GLN A 68 11.52 3.13 2.95
N GLY A 69 10.42 3.82 3.05
CA GLY A 69 10.32 5.25 2.78
C GLY A 69 8.94 5.65 2.31
N ALA A 70 8.80 6.89 1.89
CA ALA A 70 7.55 7.37 1.29
C ALA A 70 7.28 6.62 -0.02
N PRO A 71 6.01 6.39 -0.36
CA PRO A 71 5.69 5.67 -1.60
C PRO A 71 6.39 6.22 -2.84
N LYS A 72 6.42 7.54 -3.01
CA LYS A 72 7.08 8.16 -4.17
C LYS A 72 8.58 7.92 -4.21
N GLU A 73 9.20 7.69 -3.07
CA GLU A 73 10.63 7.48 -2.99
C GLU A 73 11.05 6.05 -3.31
N ILE A 74 10.24 5.08 -2.88
CA ILE A 74 10.66 3.68 -2.93
C ILE A 74 9.94 2.84 -3.98
N VAL A 75 8.73 3.23 -4.40
CA VAL A 75 7.95 2.40 -5.34
C VAL A 75 8.42 2.68 -6.75
N THR A 76 9.31 1.83 -7.23
CA THR A 76 9.87 1.87 -8.58
C THR A 76 9.61 0.54 -9.27
N ALA A 77 9.67 0.54 -10.60
CA ALA A 77 9.52 -0.70 -11.37
C ALA A 77 10.56 -1.73 -10.98
N GLU A 78 11.79 -1.28 -10.72
CA GLU A 78 12.90 -2.14 -10.32
C GLU A 78 12.64 -2.81 -8.97
N LEU A 79 12.14 -2.04 -7.99
CA LEU A 79 11.84 -2.59 -6.68
C LEU A 79 10.70 -3.62 -6.75
N ILE A 80 9.65 -3.33 -7.50
CA ILE A 80 8.52 -4.24 -7.65
C ILE A 80 8.95 -5.54 -8.33
N GLU A 81 9.78 -5.46 -9.37
CA GLU A 81 10.32 -6.65 -10.00
C GLU A 81 11.17 -7.46 -9.03
N ARG A 82 11.99 -6.79 -8.24
CA ARG A 82 12.85 -7.43 -7.23
C ARG A 82 12.05 -8.16 -6.15
N ILE A 83 10.96 -7.54 -5.68
CA ILE A 83 10.17 -8.11 -4.57
C ILE A 83 9.21 -9.19 -5.08
N TYR A 84 8.52 -8.94 -6.17
CA TYR A 84 7.43 -9.79 -6.65
C TYR A 84 7.78 -10.61 -7.89
N GLY A 85 8.92 -10.36 -8.50
CA GLY A 85 9.25 -10.99 -9.78
C GLY A 85 8.31 -10.57 -10.91
N LEU A 86 7.70 -9.40 -10.78
CA LEU A 86 6.67 -8.91 -11.69
C LEU A 86 7.15 -7.67 -12.41
N ARG A 87 7.12 -7.71 -13.74
CA ARG A 87 7.40 -6.52 -14.55
C ARG A 87 6.19 -5.61 -14.51
N CYS A 88 6.44 -4.34 -14.30
CA CYS A 88 5.38 -3.34 -14.21
C CYS A 88 5.87 -1.99 -14.70
N MET A 89 4.92 -1.09 -14.90
CA MET A 89 5.20 0.32 -15.04
C MET A 89 4.57 1.07 -13.87
N ILE A 90 5.17 2.18 -13.49
CA ILE A 90 4.67 3.03 -12.43
C ILE A 90 4.15 4.31 -13.07
N ILE A 91 2.90 4.63 -12.79
CA ILE A 91 2.29 5.88 -13.23
C ILE A 91 1.75 6.63 -12.02
N ASP A 92 1.35 7.88 -12.21
CA ASP A 92 0.70 8.63 -11.14
C ASP A 92 -0.77 8.23 -11.03
N ASP A 93 -1.22 7.96 -9.81
CA ASP A 93 -2.63 7.72 -9.54
C ASP A 93 -3.40 8.99 -9.94
N PRO A 94 -4.39 8.90 -10.83
CA PRO A 94 -5.09 10.09 -11.29
C PRO A 94 -5.93 10.79 -10.22
N VAL A 95 -6.19 10.11 -9.12
CA VAL A 95 -6.98 10.68 -8.00
C VAL A 95 -6.04 11.22 -6.92
N ALA A 96 -5.10 10.43 -6.48
CA ALA A 96 -4.26 10.77 -5.32
C ALA A 96 -2.88 11.31 -5.70
N GLY A 97 -2.44 11.12 -6.94
CA GLY A 97 -1.08 11.51 -7.36
C GLY A 97 0.01 10.63 -6.80
N THR A 98 -0.35 9.56 -6.13
CA THR A 98 0.59 8.59 -5.57
C THR A 98 0.98 7.55 -6.60
N PRO A 99 2.05 6.76 -6.39
CA PRO A 99 2.41 5.73 -7.35
C PRO A 99 1.31 4.71 -7.57
N LEU A 100 1.04 4.41 -8.83
CA LEU A 100 0.13 3.36 -9.25
C LEU A 100 0.91 2.31 -10.02
N VAL A 101 0.91 1.10 -9.52
CA VAL A 101 1.62 -0.02 -10.11
C VAL A 101 0.72 -0.69 -11.15
N VAL A 102 1.18 -0.70 -12.40
CA VAL A 102 0.45 -1.32 -13.51
C VAL A 102 1.24 -2.53 -13.99
N PRO A 103 0.79 -3.74 -13.70
CA PRO A 103 1.49 -4.94 -14.16
C PRO A 103 1.51 -5.05 -15.69
N LEU A 104 2.66 -5.43 -16.25
CA LEU A 104 2.78 -5.59 -17.69
C LEU A 104 2.35 -6.97 -18.18
N GLY A 105 2.22 -7.91 -17.26
CA GLY A 105 1.93 -9.29 -17.64
C GLY A 105 3.15 -10.01 -18.23
N ARG A 106 3.08 -11.31 -18.29
CA ARG A 106 4.17 -12.16 -18.76
C ARG A 106 3.91 -12.76 -20.12
N THR A 107 2.64 -12.90 -20.46
CA THR A 107 2.19 -13.50 -21.71
C THR A 107 1.01 -12.72 -22.24
N ALA A 108 0.60 -13.04 -23.48
CA ALA A 108 -0.62 -12.48 -24.05
C ALA A 108 -1.83 -12.80 -23.16
N PRO A 109 -2.82 -11.89 -23.10
CA PRO A 109 -4.01 -12.15 -22.30
C PRO A 109 -4.75 -13.41 -22.77
N SER A 110 -5.27 -14.15 -21.80
CA SER A 110 -6.15 -15.28 -22.07
C SER A 110 -7.52 -15.00 -21.49
N THR A 111 -8.48 -15.88 -21.78
CA THR A 111 -9.81 -15.74 -21.21
C THR A 111 -9.74 -15.82 -19.70
N ALA A 112 -10.31 -14.83 -19.02
CA ALA A 112 -10.35 -14.79 -17.58
C ALA A 112 -11.81 -14.71 -17.11
N MET A 113 -12.08 -15.35 -15.99
CA MET A 113 -13.39 -15.27 -15.32
C MET A 113 -13.20 -14.44 -14.04
N ILE A 114 -14.11 -13.52 -13.89
CA ILE A 114 -14.11 -12.62 -12.72
C ILE A 114 -15.15 -13.09 -11.73
#